data_f4ee30e3df0758d8e35aa351e0c716a9
#
_entry.id   f4ee30e3df0758d8e35aa351e0c716a9
#
_cell.length_a   1.000
_cell.length_b   1.000
_cell.length_c   1.000
_cell.angle_alpha   90.00
_cell.angle_beta   90.00
_cell.angle_gamma   90.00
#
_symmetry.space_group_name_H-M   'P 1'
#
loop_
_entity.id
_entity.type
_entity.pdbx_description
1 polymer ?
#
loop_
_entity_poly.entity_id
_entity_poly.type
_entity_poly.pdbx_seq_one_letter_code
_entity_poly.pdbx_strand_id
1 'polypeptide(L)'
;MIVVGSLVLLEILCFLVITLSIYHIYGQLREGEPVRYDPYALYINLHGERPTANNAPYGTKDLTTIWMFGGATTRGISLKDDETLPSFVSRQLNQVPPVMPAHVVNFGVDGFNALMEVKYLQKALIERPIKPQIITFYDGDNDCAYFAQYRTPYAHQGYRQVRGLVESYHHSFFGMFKSLNAAWYTSSVRELYDKMREGVFAVSPDDPALKEYLNQCVARYDYVDKVARCFGAHFQLFWQPCWWVETGTVAPDVKEQENKTIILNKRWAMEKNYVLIYNALLERLHSKPYFMDLRNILTSRQQPVYESDGMHLNPTGDRMVAKFIGDFLKKKYGPAAVGSRGTEALSSNYTARLN
;
A
#
# COMPACT_ATOMS: atom_id res chain seq x y z
N MET A 1 19.65 -9.82 41.59
CA MET A 1 20.60 -9.44 40.53
C MET A 1 20.63 -10.45 39.38
N ILE A 2 20.77 -11.77 39.63
CA ILE A 2 20.88 -12.81 38.57
C ILE A 2 19.66 -12.78 37.63
N VAL A 3 18.42 -12.76 38.14
CA VAL A 3 17.17 -12.76 37.33
C VAL A 3 17.09 -11.55 36.43
N VAL A 4 17.38 -10.35 36.95
CA VAL A 4 17.35 -9.12 36.13
C VAL A 4 18.42 -9.16 35.04
N GLY A 5 19.62 -9.63 35.37
CA GLY A 5 20.70 -9.81 34.40
C GLY A 5 20.32 -10.80 33.27
N SER A 6 19.65 -11.91 33.62
CA SER A 6 19.17 -12.89 32.64
C SER A 6 18.09 -12.33 31.71
N LEU A 7 17.15 -11.52 32.22
CA LEU A 7 16.14 -10.90 31.41
C LEU A 7 16.73 -9.87 30.43
N VAL A 8 17.68 -9.06 30.91
CA VAL A 8 18.39 -8.09 30.02
C VAL A 8 19.19 -8.82 28.95
N LEU A 9 19.88 -9.91 29.33
CA LEU A 9 20.62 -10.71 28.35
C LEU A 9 19.70 -11.33 27.31
N LEU A 10 18.56 -11.87 27.72
CA LEU A 10 17.55 -12.43 26.80
C LEU A 10 17.02 -11.36 25.82
N GLU A 11 16.74 -10.15 26.31
CA GLU A 11 16.28 -9.03 25.47
C GLU A 11 17.34 -8.67 24.42
N ILE A 12 18.61 -8.57 24.81
CA ILE A 12 19.73 -8.30 23.91
C ILE A 12 19.87 -9.41 22.86
N LEU A 13 19.78 -10.67 23.25
CA LEU A 13 19.86 -11.80 22.32
C LEU A 13 18.71 -11.78 21.29
N CYS A 14 17.48 -11.56 21.73
CA CYS A 14 16.33 -11.45 20.84
C CYS A 14 16.48 -10.26 19.89
N PHE A 15 16.91 -9.11 20.37
CA PHE A 15 17.21 -7.94 19.54
C PHE A 15 18.25 -8.25 18.46
N LEU A 16 19.35 -8.93 18.82
CA LEU A 16 20.38 -9.32 17.86
C LEU A 16 19.84 -10.29 16.80
N VAL A 17 19.05 -11.29 17.20
CA VAL A 17 18.42 -12.24 16.26
C VAL A 17 17.52 -11.51 15.27
N ILE A 18 16.67 -10.59 15.73
CA ILE A 18 15.80 -9.80 14.89
C ILE A 18 16.62 -8.94 13.92
N THR A 19 17.60 -8.20 14.43
CA THR A 19 18.45 -7.30 13.64
C THR A 19 19.24 -8.06 12.56
N LEU A 20 19.83 -9.21 12.90
CA LEU A 20 20.55 -10.05 11.95
C LEU A 20 19.61 -10.64 10.89
N SER A 21 18.38 -11.01 11.28
CA SER A 21 17.36 -11.48 10.33
C SER A 21 16.95 -10.40 9.37
N ILE A 22 16.73 -9.16 9.84
CA ILE A 22 16.42 -7.99 8.99
C ILE A 22 17.58 -7.73 8.03
N TYR A 23 18.82 -7.74 8.54
CA TYR A 23 20.00 -7.55 7.69
C TYR A 23 20.13 -8.63 6.61
N HIS A 24 19.85 -9.88 6.96
CA HIS A 24 19.91 -10.99 6.01
C HIS A 24 18.85 -10.88 4.91
N ILE A 25 17.64 -10.41 5.26
CA ILE A 25 16.51 -10.32 4.32
C ILE A 25 16.60 -9.04 3.45
N TYR A 26 16.92 -7.90 4.05
CA TYR A 26 16.81 -6.58 3.40
C TYR A 26 18.16 -5.91 3.12
N GLY A 27 19.28 -6.48 3.57
CA GLY A 27 20.60 -5.87 3.40
C GLY A 27 20.85 -4.61 4.26
N GLN A 28 19.95 -4.27 5.18
CA GLN A 28 20.02 -3.10 6.05
C GLN A 28 19.65 -3.44 7.50
N LEU A 29 20.15 -2.68 8.47
CA LEU A 29 19.97 -2.97 9.90
C LEU A 29 18.59 -2.56 10.45
N ARG A 30 17.78 -1.87 9.66
CA ARG A 30 16.43 -1.44 10.05
C ARG A 30 15.42 -1.87 9.00
N GLU A 31 14.26 -2.29 9.46
CA GLU A 31 13.09 -2.52 8.64
C GLU A 31 12.39 -1.16 8.43
N GLY A 32 12.28 -0.74 7.16
CA GLY A 32 11.54 0.46 6.77
C GLY A 32 12.23 1.82 7.00
N GLU A 33 11.55 2.86 6.61
CA GLU A 33 11.98 4.25 6.77
C GLU A 33 11.61 4.80 8.17
N PRO A 34 12.34 5.85 8.66
CA PRO A 34 11.99 6.51 9.90
C PRO A 34 10.60 7.13 9.84
N VAL A 35 9.81 6.92 10.87
CA VAL A 35 8.46 7.45 11.01
C VAL A 35 8.33 8.37 12.20
N ARG A 36 7.31 9.22 12.21
CA ARG A 36 6.89 10.04 13.35
C ARG A 36 5.43 9.78 13.67
N TYR A 37 5.06 10.00 14.93
CA TYR A 37 3.66 9.95 15.37
C TYR A 37 2.78 10.93 14.58
N ASP A 38 1.59 10.48 14.21
CA ASP A 38 0.56 11.30 13.58
C ASP A 38 -0.80 11.05 14.24
N PRO A 39 -1.56 12.10 14.62
CA PRO A 39 -2.82 11.95 15.35
C PRO A 39 -3.95 11.34 14.52
N TYR A 40 -3.88 11.38 13.18
CA TYR A 40 -4.86 10.76 12.29
C TYR A 40 -4.48 9.32 11.93
N ALA A 41 -3.25 9.14 11.45
CA ALA A 41 -2.79 7.91 10.81
C ALA A 41 -1.85 7.08 11.71
N LEU A 42 -1.81 7.32 13.02
CA LEU A 42 -0.88 6.77 14.02
C LEU A 42 0.58 7.16 13.75
N TYR A 43 1.06 7.02 12.57
CA TYR A 43 2.39 7.44 12.13
C TYR A 43 2.37 7.83 10.66
N ILE A 44 3.32 8.65 10.27
CA ILE A 44 3.67 8.98 8.88
C ILE A 44 5.19 9.01 8.75
N ASN A 45 5.69 9.05 7.52
CA ASN A 45 7.14 9.20 7.29
C ASN A 45 7.69 10.44 8.00
N LEU A 46 8.91 10.33 8.55
CA LEU A 46 9.54 11.40 9.33
C LEU A 46 9.58 12.73 8.57
N HIS A 47 9.90 12.70 7.29
CA HIS A 47 10.03 13.87 6.41
C HIS A 47 8.75 14.18 5.60
N GLY A 48 7.62 13.52 5.90
CA GLY A 48 6.36 13.70 5.17
C GLY A 48 6.33 13.00 3.82
N GLU A 49 5.70 13.64 2.84
CA GLU A 49 5.60 13.10 1.48
C GLU A 49 6.98 13.01 0.83
N ARG A 50 7.15 11.96 0.02
CA ARG A 50 8.38 11.80 -0.75
C ARG A 50 8.37 12.73 -1.96
N PRO A 51 9.49 13.40 -2.30
CA PRO A 51 9.59 14.19 -3.53
C PRO A 51 9.25 13.33 -4.76
N THR A 52 8.50 13.92 -5.69
CA THR A 52 8.15 13.32 -6.96
C THR A 52 8.84 14.09 -8.09
N ALA A 53 9.66 13.39 -8.86
CA ALA A 53 10.37 13.98 -9.99
C ALA A 53 9.44 14.19 -11.20
N ASN A 54 9.85 15.09 -12.10
CA ASN A 54 9.20 15.36 -13.39
C ASN A 54 7.78 15.96 -13.30
N ASN A 55 7.40 16.53 -12.19
CA ASN A 55 6.12 17.20 -12.03
C ASN A 55 6.03 18.47 -12.88
N ALA A 56 4.88 18.70 -13.51
CA ALA A 56 4.56 20.02 -14.03
C ALA A 56 4.42 21.01 -12.87
N PRO A 57 4.98 22.25 -13.00
CA PRO A 57 4.87 23.27 -11.96
C PRO A 57 3.42 23.64 -11.65
N TYR A 58 3.15 24.00 -10.39
CA TYR A 58 1.87 24.64 -10.05
C TYR A 58 1.69 25.92 -10.85
N GLY A 59 0.46 26.15 -11.36
CA GLY A 59 0.17 27.26 -12.27
C GLY A 59 0.29 26.90 -13.76
N THR A 60 0.75 25.71 -14.11
CA THR A 60 0.67 25.20 -15.49
C THR A 60 -0.80 25.16 -15.93
N LYS A 61 -1.07 25.63 -17.14
CA LYS A 61 -2.42 25.61 -17.72
C LYS A 61 -2.95 24.16 -17.79
N ASP A 62 -4.20 23.97 -17.41
CA ASP A 62 -4.89 22.67 -17.40
C ASP A 62 -4.20 21.60 -16.54
N LEU A 63 -3.47 22.04 -15.48
CA LEU A 63 -2.76 21.17 -14.57
C LEU A 63 -3.70 20.23 -13.83
N THR A 64 -3.41 18.94 -13.87
CA THR A 64 -4.08 17.92 -13.07
C THR A 64 -3.26 17.57 -11.84
N THR A 65 -3.78 17.81 -10.65
CA THR A 65 -3.15 17.38 -9.39
C THR A 65 -3.62 15.97 -9.04
N ILE A 66 -2.66 15.06 -8.87
CA ILE A 66 -2.90 13.65 -8.56
C ILE A 66 -2.28 13.35 -7.20
N TRP A 67 -3.07 12.81 -6.28
CA TRP A 67 -2.57 12.29 -5.00
C TRP A 67 -2.48 10.78 -5.08
N MET A 68 -1.28 10.24 -4.86
CA MET A 68 -1.01 8.82 -4.99
C MET A 68 -0.68 8.23 -3.62
N PHE A 69 -1.61 7.44 -3.06
CA PHE A 69 -1.50 6.74 -1.78
C PHE A 69 -1.09 5.30 -2.01
N GLY A 70 -0.52 4.69 -0.98
CA GLY A 70 -0.11 3.29 -0.95
C GLY A 70 0.92 3.03 0.15
N GLY A 71 1.37 1.80 0.21
CA GLY A 71 2.40 1.33 1.14
C GLY A 71 3.83 1.64 0.68
N ALA A 72 4.74 0.76 1.06
CA ALA A 72 6.17 0.79 0.72
C ALA A 72 6.43 0.82 -0.79
N THR A 73 5.62 0.14 -1.58
CA THR A 73 5.70 0.08 -3.04
C THR A 73 5.43 1.44 -3.68
N THR A 74 4.47 2.20 -3.19
CA THR A 74 4.22 3.59 -3.62
C THR A 74 5.28 4.53 -3.11
N ARG A 75 5.70 4.37 -1.86
CA ARG A 75 6.80 5.15 -1.26
C ARG A 75 8.08 4.99 -2.07
N GLY A 76 8.35 3.79 -2.60
CA GLY A 76 9.55 3.46 -3.33
C GLY A 76 10.74 3.24 -2.41
N ILE A 77 10.58 2.42 -1.35
CA ILE A 77 11.67 2.09 -0.42
C ILE A 77 12.86 1.53 -1.22
N SER A 78 14.06 1.94 -0.85
CA SER A 78 15.33 1.58 -1.51
C SER A 78 15.51 2.12 -2.94
N LEU A 79 14.59 2.89 -3.47
CA LEU A 79 14.71 3.55 -4.79
C LEU A 79 15.16 5.00 -4.63
N LYS A 80 15.68 5.59 -5.71
CA LYS A 80 15.91 7.03 -5.79
C LYS A 80 14.60 7.78 -6.02
N ASP A 81 14.55 9.07 -5.73
CA ASP A 81 13.33 9.87 -5.86
C ASP A 81 12.77 9.89 -7.29
N ASP A 82 13.64 9.84 -8.30
CA ASP A 82 13.26 9.81 -9.71
C ASP A 82 12.93 8.40 -10.24
N GLU A 83 13.11 7.36 -9.44
CA GLU A 83 12.85 5.95 -9.77
C GLU A 83 11.59 5.39 -9.09
N THR A 84 10.90 6.19 -8.27
CA THR A 84 9.66 5.76 -7.62
C THR A 84 8.50 5.65 -8.60
N LEU A 85 7.52 4.80 -8.30
CA LEU A 85 6.31 4.66 -9.11
C LEU A 85 5.60 6.00 -9.37
N PRO A 86 5.37 6.90 -8.37
CA PRO A 86 4.79 8.21 -8.63
C PRO A 86 5.64 9.09 -9.56
N SER A 87 6.98 9.02 -9.47
CA SER A 87 7.88 9.78 -10.34
C SER A 87 7.85 9.27 -11.78
N PHE A 88 7.75 7.97 -11.99
CA PHE A 88 7.55 7.41 -13.33
C PHE A 88 6.17 7.74 -13.89
N VAL A 89 5.11 7.73 -13.07
CA VAL A 89 3.76 8.17 -13.49
C VAL A 89 3.80 9.64 -13.89
N SER A 90 4.41 10.49 -13.08
CA SER A 90 4.60 11.92 -13.41
C SER A 90 5.34 12.10 -14.74
N ARG A 91 6.45 11.39 -14.93
CA ARG A 91 7.22 11.40 -16.19
C ARG A 91 6.36 10.98 -17.37
N GLN A 92 5.55 9.93 -17.24
CA GLN A 92 4.68 9.42 -18.30
C GLN A 92 3.59 10.43 -18.68
N LEU A 93 3.01 11.14 -17.70
CA LEU A 93 1.96 12.14 -17.94
C LEU A 93 2.49 13.43 -18.56
N ASN A 94 3.72 13.82 -18.17
CA ASN A 94 4.38 15.07 -18.58
C ASN A 94 5.31 14.93 -19.78
N GLN A 95 5.25 13.80 -20.54
CA GLN A 95 5.99 13.67 -21.82
C GLN A 95 5.63 14.81 -22.78
N VAL A 96 6.63 15.33 -23.46
CA VAL A 96 6.48 16.49 -24.36
C VAL A 96 5.99 16.09 -25.75
N PRO A 97 4.92 16.74 -26.28
CA PRO A 97 4.02 17.67 -25.61
C PRO A 97 3.11 16.94 -24.61
N PRO A 98 2.86 17.50 -23.42
CA PRO A 98 2.04 16.84 -22.42
C PRO A 98 0.56 16.82 -22.88
N VAL A 99 -0.01 15.62 -22.94
CA VAL A 99 -1.43 15.43 -23.20
C VAL A 99 -2.28 15.74 -21.96
N MET A 100 -1.68 15.56 -20.77
CA MET A 100 -2.30 15.78 -19.46
C MET A 100 -1.23 16.27 -18.50
N PRO A 101 -0.93 17.59 -18.47
CA PRO A 101 0.03 18.12 -17.51
C PRO A 101 -0.35 17.74 -16.09
N ALA A 102 0.55 17.12 -15.35
CA ALA A 102 0.23 16.55 -14.05
C ALA A 102 1.25 16.94 -12.97
N HIS A 103 0.71 17.18 -11.76
CA HIS A 103 1.48 17.28 -10.53
C HIS A 103 1.09 16.11 -9.62
N VAL A 104 1.98 15.13 -9.54
CA VAL A 104 1.76 13.91 -8.75
C VAL A 104 2.41 14.07 -7.38
N VAL A 105 1.64 13.85 -6.31
CA VAL A 105 2.14 13.88 -4.93
C VAL A 105 2.23 12.46 -4.40
N ASN A 106 3.40 12.06 -3.93
CA ASN A 106 3.65 10.74 -3.35
C ASN A 106 3.28 10.71 -1.86
N PHE A 107 2.09 10.19 -1.55
CA PHE A 107 1.61 9.95 -0.20
C PHE A 107 1.90 8.52 0.31
N GLY A 108 2.78 7.79 -0.35
CA GLY A 108 3.18 6.46 0.09
C GLY A 108 3.83 6.49 1.47
N VAL A 109 3.42 5.58 2.34
CA VAL A 109 3.99 5.39 3.68
C VAL A 109 4.27 3.91 3.89
N ASP A 110 5.48 3.60 4.36
CA ASP A 110 5.85 2.22 4.66
C ASP A 110 4.85 1.56 5.61
N GLY A 111 4.45 0.34 5.28
CA GLY A 111 3.49 -0.44 6.06
C GLY A 111 2.05 0.07 6.04
N PHE A 112 1.68 1.04 5.21
CA PHE A 112 0.27 1.44 5.07
C PHE A 112 -0.52 0.41 4.26
N ASN A 113 -1.78 0.30 4.60
CA ASN A 113 -2.84 -0.41 3.89
C ASN A 113 -4.07 0.51 3.79
N ALA A 114 -5.12 0.07 3.11
CA ALA A 114 -6.34 0.86 2.92
C ALA A 114 -6.88 1.51 4.20
N LEU A 115 -6.77 0.84 5.37
CA LEU A 115 -7.22 1.40 6.65
C LEU A 115 -6.46 2.67 7.02
N MET A 116 -5.13 2.64 6.88
CA MET A 116 -4.25 3.76 7.25
C MET A 116 -4.30 4.86 6.19
N GLU A 117 -4.37 4.49 4.93
CA GLU A 117 -4.45 5.41 3.79
C GLU A 117 -5.71 6.26 3.80
N VAL A 118 -6.86 5.67 4.13
CA VAL A 118 -8.11 6.41 4.32
C VAL A 118 -7.97 7.50 5.37
N LYS A 119 -7.31 7.20 6.49
CA LYS A 119 -7.08 8.20 7.55
C LYS A 119 -6.11 9.30 7.12
N TYR A 120 -5.07 8.93 6.38
CA TYR A 120 -4.13 9.90 5.85
C TYR A 120 -4.75 10.77 4.75
N LEU A 121 -5.61 10.19 3.89
CA LEU A 121 -6.40 10.95 2.92
C LEU A 121 -7.33 11.95 3.61
N GLN A 122 -8.05 11.55 4.67
CA GLN A 122 -8.89 12.47 5.45
C GLN A 122 -8.09 13.66 5.96
N LYS A 123 -6.94 13.41 6.58
CA LYS A 123 -6.01 14.46 7.02
C LYS A 123 -5.62 15.38 5.87
N ALA A 124 -5.13 14.82 4.77
CA ALA A 124 -4.67 15.59 3.61
C ALA A 124 -5.81 16.44 3.01
N LEU A 125 -7.02 15.89 2.94
CA LEU A 125 -8.19 16.63 2.46
C LEU A 125 -8.61 17.77 3.40
N ILE A 126 -8.35 17.66 4.69
CA ILE A 126 -8.63 18.75 5.67
C ILE A 126 -7.54 19.82 5.60
N GLU A 127 -6.28 19.41 5.67
CA GLU A 127 -5.15 20.33 5.94
C GLU A 127 -4.60 21.02 4.68
N ARG A 128 -4.67 20.37 3.50
CA ARG A 128 -4.03 20.93 2.30
C ARG A 128 -4.92 21.93 1.57
N PRO A 129 -4.39 23.10 1.16
CA PRO A 129 -5.16 24.10 0.42
C PRO A 129 -5.46 23.65 -1.01
N ILE A 130 -4.51 22.98 -1.69
CA ILE A 130 -4.67 22.46 -3.06
C ILE A 130 -5.26 21.06 -2.98
N LYS A 131 -6.46 20.88 -3.52
CA LYS A 131 -7.13 19.57 -3.58
C LYS A 131 -6.78 18.84 -4.87
N PRO A 132 -6.80 17.50 -4.87
CA PRO A 132 -6.54 16.73 -6.07
C PRO A 132 -7.74 16.73 -7.00
N GLN A 133 -7.51 16.55 -8.30
CA GLN A 133 -8.53 16.16 -9.27
C GLN A 133 -8.63 14.62 -9.34
N ILE A 134 -7.54 13.91 -9.02
CA ILE A 134 -7.52 12.45 -9.02
C ILE A 134 -6.84 11.98 -7.74
N ILE A 135 -7.48 11.03 -7.07
CA ILE A 135 -6.94 10.29 -5.94
C ILE A 135 -6.70 8.86 -6.44
N THR A 136 -5.48 8.36 -6.29
CA THR A 136 -5.16 6.97 -6.62
C THR A 136 -4.67 6.25 -5.39
N PHE A 137 -5.15 5.01 -5.20
CA PHE A 137 -4.57 4.05 -4.25
C PHE A 137 -3.90 2.94 -5.04
N TYR A 138 -2.69 2.56 -4.62
CA TYR A 138 -1.93 1.44 -5.18
C TYR A 138 -1.73 0.40 -4.09
N ASP A 139 -2.71 -0.50 -3.98
CA ASP A 139 -2.93 -1.39 -2.85
C ASP A 139 -2.96 -2.86 -3.26
N GLY A 140 -3.07 -3.73 -2.27
CA GLY A 140 -3.24 -5.17 -2.42
C GLY A 140 -2.37 -5.97 -1.48
N ASP A 141 -1.11 -5.63 -1.38
CA ASP A 141 -0.14 -6.39 -0.61
C ASP A 141 -0.35 -6.29 0.90
N ASN A 142 -0.20 -5.11 1.47
CA ASN A 142 -0.33 -4.91 2.91
C ASN A 142 -1.73 -5.27 3.43
N ASP A 143 -2.77 -5.07 2.61
CA ASP A 143 -4.13 -5.48 2.94
C ASP A 143 -4.23 -6.99 3.13
N CYS A 144 -3.65 -7.77 2.21
CA CYS A 144 -3.64 -9.22 2.31
C CYS A 144 -2.73 -9.72 3.43
N ALA A 145 -1.52 -9.17 3.53
CA ALA A 145 -0.51 -9.59 4.49
C ALA A 145 -0.96 -9.39 5.94
N TYR A 146 -1.51 -8.22 6.28
CA TYR A 146 -1.92 -7.95 7.67
C TYR A 146 -3.15 -8.76 8.08
N PHE A 147 -4.11 -9.01 7.18
CA PHE A 147 -5.19 -9.91 7.55
C PHE A 147 -4.67 -11.34 7.75
N ALA A 148 -3.78 -11.82 6.90
CA ALA A 148 -3.16 -13.13 7.06
C ALA A 148 -2.42 -13.28 8.40
N GLN A 149 -1.77 -12.20 8.88
CA GLN A 149 -1.03 -12.18 10.14
C GLN A 149 -1.94 -12.07 11.37
N TYR A 150 -2.95 -11.21 11.32
CA TYR A 150 -3.69 -10.78 12.53
C TYR A 150 -5.14 -11.24 12.56
N ARG A 151 -5.71 -11.69 11.45
CA ARG A 151 -7.10 -12.17 11.31
C ARG A 151 -8.13 -11.18 11.87
N THR A 152 -7.93 -9.91 11.59
CA THR A 152 -8.85 -8.83 11.96
C THR A 152 -8.92 -7.77 10.86
N PRO A 153 -10.10 -7.17 10.59
CA PRO A 153 -10.24 -6.10 9.61
C PRO A 153 -9.58 -4.78 10.02
N TYR A 154 -9.06 -4.72 11.23
CA TYR A 154 -8.42 -3.53 11.80
C TYR A 154 -6.90 -3.63 11.85
N ALA A 155 -6.34 -4.69 11.27
CA ALA A 155 -4.91 -4.91 11.24
C ALA A 155 -4.17 -3.81 10.48
N HIS A 156 -3.01 -3.44 11.00
CA HIS A 156 -2.05 -2.51 10.43
C HIS A 156 -0.66 -2.86 10.94
N GLN A 157 0.38 -2.27 10.40
CA GLN A 157 1.74 -2.48 10.91
C GLN A 157 1.81 -2.14 12.42
N GLY A 158 2.39 -3.02 13.20
CA GLY A 158 2.49 -2.87 14.66
C GLY A 158 1.16 -3.01 15.42
N TYR A 159 0.12 -3.58 14.81
CA TYR A 159 -1.22 -3.71 15.42
C TYR A 159 -1.22 -4.26 16.84
N ARG A 160 -0.49 -5.38 17.08
CA ARG A 160 -0.43 -6.01 18.41
C ARG A 160 0.24 -5.13 19.44
N GLN A 161 1.34 -4.48 19.05
CA GLN A 161 2.11 -3.59 19.92
C GLN A 161 1.28 -2.37 20.30
N VAL A 162 0.69 -1.69 19.33
CA VAL A 162 -0.15 -0.50 19.54
C VAL A 162 -1.36 -0.85 20.40
N ARG A 163 -2.07 -1.92 20.05
CA ARG A 163 -3.22 -2.40 20.83
C ARG A 163 -2.82 -2.73 22.26
N GLY A 164 -1.75 -3.49 22.45
CA GLY A 164 -1.25 -3.89 23.78
C GLY A 164 -0.84 -2.68 24.62
N LEU A 165 -0.18 -1.69 24.02
CA LEU A 165 0.16 -0.43 24.71
C LEU A 165 -1.08 0.31 25.18
N VAL A 166 -2.07 0.49 24.31
CA VAL A 166 -3.32 1.19 24.65
C VAL A 166 -4.12 0.44 25.72
N GLU A 167 -4.31 -0.87 25.55
CA GLU A 167 -5.02 -1.71 26.50
C GLU A 167 -4.31 -1.74 27.87
N SER A 168 -2.98 -1.88 27.90
CA SER A 168 -2.22 -1.89 29.16
C SER A 168 -2.28 -0.53 29.87
N TYR A 169 -2.35 0.55 29.13
CA TYR A 169 -2.53 1.90 29.70
C TYR A 169 -3.89 2.09 30.36
N HIS A 170 -4.96 1.59 29.77
CA HIS A 170 -6.33 1.78 30.26
C HIS A 170 -6.80 0.72 31.24
N HIS A 171 -6.33 -0.53 31.11
CA HIS A 171 -6.84 -1.69 31.87
C HIS A 171 -5.87 -2.23 32.91
N SER A 172 -4.76 -1.56 33.19
CA SER A 172 -3.82 -1.98 34.23
C SER A 172 -4.47 -1.85 35.61
N PHE A 173 -4.63 -2.99 36.31
CA PHE A 173 -5.27 -3.05 37.64
C PHE A 173 -4.56 -2.17 38.67
N PHE A 174 -3.21 -2.10 38.62
CA PHE A 174 -2.45 -1.14 39.41
C PHE A 174 -1.74 -0.17 38.48
N GLY A 175 -1.95 1.13 38.65
CA GLY A 175 -1.33 2.17 37.84
C GLY A 175 0.21 2.06 37.74
N MET A 176 0.87 1.51 38.76
CA MET A 176 2.32 1.27 38.80
C MET A 176 2.81 0.22 37.78
N PHE A 177 1.95 -0.72 37.34
CA PHE A 177 2.32 -1.77 36.40
C PHE A 177 2.17 -1.39 34.93
N LYS A 178 1.61 -0.20 34.63
CA LYS A 178 1.47 0.28 33.25
C LYS A 178 2.80 0.28 32.49
N SER A 179 3.86 0.75 33.14
CA SER A 179 5.20 0.80 32.54
C SER A 179 5.77 -0.59 32.27
N LEU A 180 5.54 -1.57 33.14
CA LEU A 180 5.98 -2.96 32.93
C LEU A 180 5.21 -3.64 31.79
N ASN A 181 3.89 -3.42 31.71
CA ASN A 181 3.10 -3.93 30.60
C ASN A 181 3.50 -3.29 29.27
N ALA A 182 3.73 -1.97 29.24
CA ALA A 182 4.23 -1.30 28.05
C ALA A 182 5.59 -1.84 27.61
N ALA A 183 6.52 -2.04 28.55
CA ALA A 183 7.82 -2.64 28.29
C ALA A 183 7.70 -4.05 27.71
N TRP A 184 6.76 -4.86 28.18
CA TRP A 184 6.50 -6.19 27.61
C TRP A 184 6.06 -6.12 26.14
N TYR A 185 5.11 -5.24 25.79
CA TYR A 185 4.62 -5.11 24.42
C TYR A 185 5.63 -4.49 23.45
N THR A 186 6.63 -3.79 23.97
CA THR A 186 7.71 -3.17 23.17
C THR A 186 9.03 -3.96 23.24
N SER A 187 9.06 -5.11 23.94
CA SER A 187 10.26 -5.91 24.09
C SER A 187 10.60 -6.71 22.82
N SER A 188 11.90 -6.91 22.56
CA SER A 188 12.39 -7.75 21.48
C SER A 188 12.02 -9.22 21.67
N VAL A 189 11.90 -9.67 22.91
CA VAL A 189 11.40 -11.02 23.26
C VAL A 189 9.97 -11.19 22.73
N ARG A 190 9.10 -10.22 22.98
CA ARG A 190 7.72 -10.26 22.52
C ARG A 190 7.64 -10.17 21.00
N GLU A 191 8.41 -9.30 20.39
CA GLU A 191 8.48 -9.15 18.95
C GLU A 191 8.91 -10.46 18.27
N LEU A 192 10.00 -11.08 18.75
CA LEU A 192 10.46 -12.35 18.21
C LEU A 192 9.42 -13.46 18.38
N TYR A 193 8.76 -13.53 19.55
CA TYR A 193 7.68 -14.49 19.80
C TYR A 193 6.51 -14.28 18.80
N ASP A 194 6.09 -13.05 18.57
CA ASP A 194 5.01 -12.75 17.62
C ASP A 194 5.43 -13.09 16.19
N LYS A 195 6.65 -12.73 15.76
CA LYS A 195 7.20 -13.11 14.45
C LYS A 195 7.28 -14.63 14.24
N MET A 196 7.63 -15.38 15.26
CA MET A 196 7.65 -16.86 15.19
C MET A 196 6.23 -17.47 15.06
N ARG A 197 5.22 -16.81 15.58
CA ARG A 197 3.82 -17.25 15.49
C ARG A 197 3.10 -16.78 14.22
N GLU A 198 3.63 -15.76 13.58
CA GLU A 198 3.09 -15.23 12.32
C GLU A 198 3.27 -16.28 11.20
N GLY A 199 2.20 -16.62 10.53
CA GLY A 199 2.22 -17.59 9.43
C GLY A 199 1.86 -19.02 9.78
N VAL A 200 1.52 -19.30 11.04
CA VAL A 200 1.09 -20.64 11.48
C VAL A 200 -0.41 -20.89 11.24
N PHE A 201 -1.20 -19.84 11.00
CA PHE A 201 -2.65 -19.98 10.87
C PHE A 201 -3.08 -20.06 9.40
N ALA A 202 -3.65 -21.20 9.02
CA ALA A 202 -4.35 -21.31 7.74
C ALA A 202 -5.66 -20.50 7.80
N VAL A 203 -5.89 -19.65 6.81
CA VAL A 203 -7.18 -18.96 6.61
C VAL A 203 -8.05 -19.85 5.74
N SER A 204 -9.29 -20.09 6.21
CA SER A 204 -10.29 -20.80 5.41
C SER A 204 -11.13 -19.82 4.59
N PRO A 205 -11.58 -20.17 3.38
CA PRO A 205 -12.54 -19.37 2.62
C PRO A 205 -13.84 -19.08 3.39
N ASP A 206 -14.23 -19.97 4.29
CA ASP A 206 -15.45 -19.86 5.11
C ASP A 206 -15.23 -19.13 6.45
N ASP A 207 -14.00 -18.65 6.72
CA ASP A 207 -13.68 -17.95 7.96
C ASP A 207 -14.57 -16.70 8.12
N PRO A 208 -15.36 -16.59 9.20
CA PRO A 208 -16.20 -15.41 9.44
C PRO A 208 -15.38 -14.11 9.51
N ALA A 209 -14.15 -14.17 10.07
CA ALA A 209 -13.26 -13.02 10.14
C ALA A 209 -12.81 -12.58 8.74
N LEU A 210 -12.59 -13.52 7.80
CA LEU A 210 -12.30 -13.19 6.41
C LEU A 210 -13.49 -12.49 5.75
N LYS A 211 -14.71 -13.01 5.92
CA LYS A 211 -15.93 -12.40 5.37
C LYS A 211 -16.11 -10.96 5.87
N GLU A 212 -15.91 -10.75 7.17
CA GLU A 212 -15.96 -9.40 7.76
C GLU A 212 -14.87 -8.49 7.17
N TYR A 213 -13.63 -8.99 7.08
CA TYR A 213 -12.53 -8.25 6.50
C TYR A 213 -12.81 -7.82 5.06
N LEU A 214 -13.28 -8.73 4.20
CA LEU A 214 -13.62 -8.44 2.81
C LEU A 214 -14.69 -7.35 2.71
N ASN A 215 -15.74 -7.41 3.53
CA ASN A 215 -16.78 -6.40 3.58
C ASN A 215 -16.25 -5.04 4.02
N GLN A 216 -15.41 -5.01 5.06
CA GLN A 216 -14.80 -3.78 5.57
C GLN A 216 -13.84 -3.15 4.55
N CYS A 217 -13.05 -3.97 3.85
CA CYS A 217 -12.10 -3.50 2.84
C CYS A 217 -12.84 -2.83 1.66
N VAL A 218 -13.86 -3.49 1.13
CA VAL A 218 -14.72 -2.92 0.06
C VAL A 218 -15.40 -1.63 0.53
N ALA A 219 -15.95 -1.63 1.75
CA ALA A 219 -16.62 -0.45 2.31
C ALA A 219 -15.67 0.76 2.45
N ARG A 220 -14.38 0.54 2.75
CA ARG A 220 -13.36 1.59 2.80
C ARG A 220 -13.14 2.22 1.43
N TYR A 221 -12.98 1.41 0.38
CA TYR A 221 -12.82 1.94 -0.98
C TYR A 221 -14.08 2.63 -1.51
N ASP A 222 -15.27 2.09 -1.23
CA ASP A 222 -16.53 2.77 -1.53
C ASP A 222 -16.66 4.11 -0.79
N TYR A 223 -16.16 4.19 0.44
CA TYR A 223 -16.09 5.44 1.21
C TYR A 223 -15.14 6.43 0.53
N VAL A 224 -13.94 6.00 0.14
CA VAL A 224 -12.96 6.87 -0.56
C VAL A 224 -13.54 7.43 -1.84
N ASP A 225 -14.23 6.61 -2.64
CA ASP A 225 -14.87 7.04 -3.89
C ASP A 225 -15.94 8.12 -3.63
N LYS A 226 -16.75 7.95 -2.58
CA LYS A 226 -17.75 8.96 -2.19
C LYS A 226 -17.11 10.26 -1.71
N VAL A 227 -16.10 10.17 -0.86
CA VAL A 227 -15.39 11.33 -0.33
C VAL A 227 -14.66 12.07 -1.46
N ALA A 228 -13.98 11.37 -2.36
CA ALA A 228 -13.32 11.99 -3.52
C ALA A 228 -14.32 12.84 -4.31
N ARG A 229 -15.49 12.29 -4.62
CA ARG A 229 -16.55 13.03 -5.34
C ARG A 229 -17.05 14.26 -4.59
N CYS A 230 -17.13 14.22 -3.27
CA CYS A 230 -17.51 15.41 -2.49
C CYS A 230 -16.51 16.56 -2.62
N PHE A 231 -15.24 16.25 -2.92
CA PHE A 231 -14.18 17.23 -3.18
C PHE A 231 -13.98 17.52 -4.70
N GLY A 232 -14.86 17.02 -5.57
CA GLY A 232 -14.74 17.17 -7.01
C GLY A 232 -13.62 16.34 -7.64
N ALA A 233 -13.10 15.34 -6.91
CA ALA A 233 -12.05 14.46 -7.39
C ALA A 233 -12.59 13.11 -7.87
N HIS A 234 -11.83 12.45 -8.74
CA HIS A 234 -12.04 11.07 -9.13
C HIS A 234 -11.19 10.13 -8.27
N PHE A 235 -11.74 8.99 -7.89
CA PHE A 235 -10.99 7.93 -7.23
C PHE A 235 -10.65 6.80 -8.20
N GLN A 236 -9.42 6.27 -8.09
CA GLN A 236 -8.96 5.11 -8.83
C GLN A 236 -8.13 4.20 -7.94
N LEU A 237 -8.57 2.97 -7.78
CA LEU A 237 -7.84 1.90 -7.11
C LEU A 237 -7.10 1.06 -8.15
N PHE A 238 -5.80 0.99 -8.03
CA PHE A 238 -4.95 0.08 -8.78
C PHE A 238 -4.53 -1.06 -7.86
N TRP A 239 -4.95 -2.29 -8.21
CA TRP A 239 -4.64 -3.48 -7.43
C TRP A 239 -3.29 -4.02 -7.88
N GLN A 240 -2.27 -3.87 -7.04
CA GLN A 240 -0.86 -4.05 -7.42
C GLN A 240 -0.53 -5.47 -7.86
N PRO A 241 0.43 -5.65 -8.79
CA PRO A 241 0.96 -6.96 -9.13
C PRO A 241 1.74 -7.55 -7.95
N CYS A 242 1.70 -8.87 -7.83
CA CYS A 242 2.50 -9.62 -6.89
C CYS A 242 2.88 -10.96 -7.54
N TRP A 243 4.13 -11.38 -7.39
CA TRP A 243 4.65 -12.60 -7.99
C TRP A 243 3.84 -13.86 -7.63
N TRP A 244 3.32 -13.90 -6.40
CA TRP A 244 2.56 -15.03 -5.84
C TRP A 244 1.19 -15.24 -6.50
N VAL A 245 0.57 -14.19 -7.00
CA VAL A 245 -0.80 -14.19 -7.53
C VAL A 245 -0.86 -14.03 -9.04
N GLU A 246 0.27 -13.86 -9.68
CA GLU A 246 0.38 -13.71 -11.13
C GLU A 246 -0.07 -15.01 -11.84
N THR A 247 -1.04 -14.89 -12.75
CA THR A 247 -1.63 -16.00 -13.49
C THR A 247 -1.26 -16.03 -14.98
N GLY A 248 -0.63 -14.97 -15.49
CA GLY A 248 -0.19 -14.86 -16.86
C GLY A 248 1.09 -15.65 -17.16
N THR A 249 1.37 -15.89 -18.43
CA THR A 249 2.58 -16.58 -18.89
C THR A 249 3.74 -15.60 -18.96
N VAL A 250 4.80 -15.91 -18.26
CA VAL A 250 6.08 -15.19 -18.26
C VAL A 250 7.11 -16.05 -18.98
N ALA A 251 8.11 -15.42 -19.62
CA ALA A 251 9.22 -16.13 -20.23
C ALA A 251 9.88 -17.11 -19.23
N PRO A 252 10.09 -18.38 -19.59
CA PRO A 252 10.52 -19.41 -18.64
C PRO A 252 11.84 -19.10 -17.95
N ASP A 253 12.80 -18.52 -18.67
CA ASP A 253 14.12 -18.12 -18.16
C ASP A 253 14.02 -16.99 -17.11
N VAL A 254 13.15 -16.01 -17.35
CA VAL A 254 12.87 -14.93 -16.39
C VAL A 254 12.21 -15.48 -15.13
N LYS A 255 11.19 -16.33 -15.31
CA LYS A 255 10.49 -16.96 -14.19
C LYS A 255 11.42 -17.83 -13.35
N GLU A 256 12.35 -18.56 -13.98
CA GLU A 256 13.36 -19.35 -13.27
C GLU A 256 14.31 -18.48 -12.44
N GLN A 257 14.78 -17.35 -13.00
CA GLN A 257 15.66 -16.44 -12.27
C GLN A 257 14.96 -15.83 -11.04
N GLU A 258 13.75 -15.30 -11.21
CA GLU A 258 12.95 -14.77 -10.11
C GLU A 258 12.66 -15.84 -9.04
N ASN A 259 12.29 -17.05 -9.47
CA ASN A 259 12.01 -18.16 -8.58
C ASN A 259 13.22 -18.49 -7.67
N LYS A 260 14.44 -18.49 -8.21
CA LYS A 260 15.66 -18.73 -7.42
C LYS A 260 15.84 -17.67 -6.33
N THR A 261 15.57 -16.40 -6.62
CA THR A 261 15.73 -15.29 -5.68
C THR A 261 14.60 -15.25 -4.64
N ILE A 262 13.35 -15.43 -5.09
CA ILE A 262 12.16 -15.30 -4.24
C ILE A 262 11.97 -16.52 -3.34
N ILE A 263 12.31 -17.73 -3.80
CA ILE A 263 12.17 -18.97 -3.00
C ILE A 263 12.99 -18.94 -1.72
N LEU A 264 14.16 -18.32 -1.72
CA LEU A 264 15.01 -18.24 -0.53
C LEU A 264 14.36 -17.48 0.63
N ASN A 265 13.39 -16.61 0.32
CA ASN A 265 12.67 -15.78 1.29
C ASN A 265 11.22 -16.25 1.52
N LYS A 266 10.86 -17.46 1.09
CA LYS A 266 9.48 -18.00 1.22
C LYS A 266 9.02 -18.13 2.66
N ARG A 267 7.96 -17.42 2.97
CA ARG A 267 7.10 -17.65 4.14
C ARG A 267 5.93 -18.56 3.74
N TRP A 268 6.18 -19.85 3.60
CA TRP A 268 5.26 -20.84 3.03
C TRP A 268 3.81 -20.80 3.53
N ALA A 269 3.59 -20.53 4.81
CA ALA A 269 2.25 -20.45 5.37
C ALA A 269 1.54 -19.13 4.97
N MET A 270 2.30 -18.04 4.81
CA MET A 270 1.78 -16.73 4.40
C MET A 270 1.33 -16.73 2.95
N GLU A 271 2.05 -17.41 2.05
CA GLU A 271 1.74 -17.44 0.61
C GLU A 271 0.31 -17.92 0.34
N LYS A 272 -0.10 -19.06 0.89
CA LYS A 272 -1.44 -19.62 0.67
C LYS A 272 -2.54 -18.69 1.17
N ASN A 273 -2.36 -18.15 2.37
CA ASN A 273 -3.30 -17.20 2.95
C ASN A 273 -3.38 -15.92 2.10
N TYR A 274 -2.21 -15.41 1.68
CA TYR A 274 -2.11 -14.23 0.85
C TYR A 274 -2.86 -14.41 -0.48
N VAL A 275 -2.59 -15.47 -1.23
CA VAL A 275 -3.24 -15.79 -2.51
C VAL A 275 -4.76 -15.92 -2.35
N LEU A 276 -5.21 -16.57 -1.28
CA LEU A 276 -6.64 -16.71 -0.99
C LEU A 276 -7.30 -15.36 -0.76
N ILE A 277 -6.72 -14.52 0.09
CA ILE A 277 -7.27 -13.21 0.46
C ILE A 277 -7.26 -12.27 -0.74
N TYR A 278 -6.15 -12.25 -1.49
CA TYR A 278 -5.99 -11.43 -2.68
C TYR A 278 -7.07 -11.74 -3.73
N ASN A 279 -7.29 -13.02 -4.03
CA ASN A 279 -8.30 -13.44 -4.99
C ASN A 279 -9.72 -13.14 -4.49
N ALA A 280 -9.99 -13.34 -3.20
CA ALA A 280 -11.30 -13.03 -2.61
C ALA A 280 -11.62 -11.53 -2.64
N LEU A 281 -10.64 -10.65 -2.44
CA LEU A 281 -10.79 -9.21 -2.61
C LEU A 281 -11.02 -8.84 -4.08
N LEU A 282 -10.25 -9.44 -4.99
CA LEU A 282 -10.40 -9.23 -6.41
C LEU A 282 -11.84 -9.52 -6.89
N GLU A 283 -12.42 -10.65 -6.47
CA GLU A 283 -13.80 -11.01 -6.80
C GLU A 283 -14.83 -9.98 -6.32
N ARG A 284 -14.58 -9.33 -5.18
CA ARG A 284 -15.46 -8.29 -4.63
C ARG A 284 -15.29 -6.94 -5.31
N LEU A 285 -14.09 -6.65 -5.81
CA LEU A 285 -13.72 -5.35 -6.35
C LEU A 285 -13.86 -5.25 -7.87
N HIS A 286 -13.81 -6.36 -8.63
CA HIS A 286 -13.75 -6.35 -10.09
C HIS A 286 -14.92 -5.61 -10.76
N SER A 287 -16.09 -5.55 -10.14
CA SER A 287 -17.26 -4.83 -10.66
C SER A 287 -17.30 -3.33 -10.31
N LYS A 288 -16.35 -2.85 -9.49
CA LYS A 288 -16.34 -1.45 -9.05
C LYS A 288 -15.75 -0.54 -10.12
N PRO A 289 -16.41 0.61 -10.46
CA PRO A 289 -15.96 1.49 -11.54
C PRO A 289 -14.62 2.17 -11.29
N TYR A 290 -14.19 2.21 -10.03
CA TYR A 290 -12.91 2.75 -9.61
C TYR A 290 -11.79 1.70 -9.56
N PHE A 291 -12.07 0.42 -9.79
CA PHE A 291 -11.10 -0.67 -9.64
C PHE A 291 -10.38 -1.00 -10.95
N MET A 292 -9.09 -1.28 -10.84
CA MET A 292 -8.24 -1.78 -11.94
C MET A 292 -7.30 -2.86 -11.42
N ASP A 293 -7.43 -4.07 -11.93
CA ASP A 293 -6.54 -5.20 -11.65
C ASP A 293 -5.25 -5.07 -12.48
N LEU A 294 -4.10 -4.99 -11.80
CA LEU A 294 -2.77 -4.97 -12.42
C LEU A 294 -2.02 -6.29 -12.26
N ARG A 295 -2.65 -7.31 -11.72
CA ARG A 295 -2.04 -8.59 -11.37
C ARG A 295 -1.12 -9.17 -12.47
N ASN A 296 -1.54 -9.04 -13.73
CA ASN A 296 -0.82 -9.61 -14.88
C ASN A 296 -0.11 -8.56 -15.75
N ILE A 297 0.05 -7.32 -15.27
CA ILE A 297 0.63 -6.25 -16.08
C ILE A 297 2.11 -6.48 -16.41
N LEU A 298 2.80 -7.27 -15.61
CA LEU A 298 4.22 -7.55 -15.72
C LEU A 298 4.55 -8.86 -16.48
N THR A 299 3.55 -9.55 -17.02
CA THR A 299 3.77 -10.86 -17.68
C THR A 299 4.62 -10.79 -18.96
N SER A 300 4.68 -9.63 -19.62
CA SER A 300 5.51 -9.41 -20.82
C SER A 300 6.97 -9.03 -20.51
N ARG A 301 7.40 -9.09 -19.25
CA ARG A 301 8.78 -8.75 -18.85
C ARG A 301 9.82 -9.66 -19.49
N GLN A 302 10.96 -9.09 -19.84
CA GLN A 302 12.09 -9.78 -20.45
C GLN A 302 13.28 -9.98 -19.50
N GLN A 303 13.13 -9.52 -18.25
CA GLN A 303 14.12 -9.62 -17.17
C GLN A 303 13.40 -9.61 -15.82
N PRO A 304 14.03 -10.09 -14.74
CA PRO A 304 13.46 -10.02 -13.40
C PRO A 304 13.09 -8.59 -13.01
N VAL A 305 11.89 -8.44 -12.47
CA VAL A 305 11.35 -7.13 -12.03
C VAL A 305 10.91 -7.12 -10.57
N TYR A 306 10.71 -8.29 -9.97
CA TYR A 306 10.40 -8.42 -8.56
C TYR A 306 11.65 -8.52 -7.72
N GLU A 307 11.62 -7.83 -6.57
CA GLU A 307 12.62 -8.01 -5.52
C GLU A 307 12.44 -9.38 -4.82
N SER A 308 13.34 -9.70 -3.91
CA SER A 308 13.40 -11.02 -3.26
C SER A 308 12.16 -11.40 -2.45
N ASP A 309 11.30 -10.46 -2.12
CA ASP A 309 10.04 -10.69 -1.41
C ASP A 309 8.86 -11.03 -2.36
N GLY A 310 9.04 -10.84 -3.66
CA GLY A 310 8.01 -11.09 -4.67
C GLY A 310 6.89 -10.04 -4.74
N MET A 311 7.04 -8.91 -4.05
CA MET A 311 6.06 -7.84 -3.93
C MET A 311 6.61 -6.49 -4.38
N HIS A 312 7.77 -6.08 -3.85
CA HIS A 312 8.44 -4.87 -4.29
C HIS A 312 9.00 -5.05 -5.71
N LEU A 313 9.00 -3.95 -6.44
CA LEU A 313 9.50 -3.91 -7.81
C LEU A 313 10.82 -3.14 -7.86
N ASN A 314 11.71 -3.58 -8.75
CA ASN A 314 12.85 -2.79 -9.12
C ASN A 314 12.45 -1.63 -10.08
N PRO A 315 13.34 -0.67 -10.40
CA PRO A 315 12.99 0.47 -11.25
C PRO A 315 12.41 0.08 -12.63
N THR A 316 12.74 -1.10 -13.14
CA THR A 316 12.18 -1.59 -14.43
C THR A 316 10.73 -2.00 -14.28
N GLY A 317 10.38 -2.73 -13.21
CA GLY A 317 9.01 -3.10 -12.92
C GLY A 317 8.13 -1.89 -12.64
N ASP A 318 8.60 -0.96 -11.80
CA ASP A 318 7.87 0.28 -11.52
C ASP A 318 7.63 1.12 -12.78
N ARG A 319 8.59 1.18 -13.71
CA ARG A 319 8.41 1.87 -15.00
C ARG A 319 7.34 1.22 -15.86
N MET A 320 7.25 -0.11 -15.88
CA MET A 320 6.21 -0.84 -16.62
C MET A 320 4.83 -0.56 -16.04
N VAL A 321 4.68 -0.63 -14.73
CA VAL A 321 3.43 -0.31 -14.02
C VAL A 321 3.05 1.17 -14.24
N ALA A 322 4.00 2.09 -14.09
CA ALA A 322 3.77 3.52 -14.29
C ALA A 322 3.33 3.87 -15.70
N LYS A 323 3.90 3.18 -16.71
CA LYS A 323 3.47 3.35 -18.11
C LYS A 323 1.99 3.01 -18.26
N PHE A 324 1.56 1.87 -17.72
CA PHE A 324 0.14 1.48 -17.78
C PHE A 324 -0.75 2.47 -17.03
N ILE A 325 -0.39 2.84 -15.79
CA ILE A 325 -1.15 3.79 -14.98
C ILE A 325 -1.26 5.14 -15.71
N GLY A 326 -0.16 5.67 -16.23
CA GLY A 326 -0.15 6.93 -16.96
C GLY A 326 -1.03 6.89 -18.22
N ASP A 327 -0.93 5.83 -19.02
CA ASP A 327 -1.74 5.66 -20.22
C ASP A 327 -3.23 5.50 -19.88
N PHE A 328 -3.55 4.77 -18.82
CA PHE A 328 -4.91 4.63 -18.30
C PHE A 328 -5.48 5.98 -17.82
N LEU A 329 -4.73 6.75 -17.05
CA LEU A 329 -5.17 8.06 -16.55
C LEU A 329 -5.39 9.05 -17.70
N LYS A 330 -4.51 9.11 -18.69
CA LYS A 330 -4.70 9.92 -19.91
C LYS A 330 -5.98 9.54 -20.65
N LYS A 331 -6.22 8.24 -20.83
CA LYS A 331 -7.40 7.73 -21.55
C LYS A 331 -8.70 8.02 -20.79
N LYS A 332 -8.69 7.85 -19.45
CA LYS A 332 -9.91 7.96 -18.63
C LYS A 332 -10.25 9.40 -18.23
N TYR A 333 -9.23 10.24 -18.00
CA TYR A 333 -9.37 11.56 -17.39
C TYR A 333 -8.71 12.69 -18.21
N GLY A 334 -8.04 12.38 -19.30
CA GLY A 334 -7.43 13.40 -20.17
C GLY A 334 -8.46 14.24 -20.92
N PRO A 335 -8.04 15.37 -21.53
CA PRO A 335 -8.92 16.33 -22.20
C PRO A 335 -9.86 15.72 -23.23
N ALA A 336 -9.39 14.73 -24.00
CA ALA A 336 -10.22 14.04 -25.00
C ALA A 336 -11.39 13.25 -24.40
N ALA A 337 -11.23 12.72 -23.17
CA ALA A 337 -12.28 12.00 -22.47
C ALA A 337 -13.35 12.95 -21.89
N VAL A 338 -12.95 14.16 -21.51
CA VAL A 338 -13.86 15.19 -20.99
C VAL A 338 -14.73 15.76 -22.12
N GLY A 339 -14.16 15.95 -23.31
CA GLY A 339 -14.89 16.44 -24.49
C GLY A 339 -16.00 15.50 -24.97
N SER A 340 -15.76 14.18 -24.93
CA SER A 340 -16.76 13.18 -25.33
C SER A 340 -17.94 13.05 -24.36
N ARG A 341 -17.70 13.20 -23.05
CA ARG A 341 -18.76 13.18 -22.03
C ARG A 341 -19.64 14.43 -22.04
N GLY A 342 -19.07 15.59 -22.39
CA GLY A 342 -19.81 16.84 -22.55
C GLY A 342 -20.83 16.78 -23.68
N THR A 343 -20.50 16.12 -24.79
CA THR A 343 -21.41 15.93 -25.91
C THR A 343 -22.54 14.94 -25.65
N GLU A 344 -22.29 13.85 -24.91
CA GLU A 344 -23.35 12.91 -24.50
C GLU A 344 -24.32 13.52 -23.47
N ALA A 345 -23.80 14.28 -22.50
CA ALA A 345 -24.65 14.96 -21.50
C ALA A 345 -25.51 16.08 -22.13
N LEU A 346 -25.02 16.79 -23.13
CA LEU A 346 -25.78 17.80 -23.86
C LEU A 346 -26.82 17.16 -24.77
N SER A 347 -26.55 16.01 -25.39
CA SER A 347 -27.52 15.29 -26.21
C SER A 347 -28.68 14.70 -25.41
N SER A 348 -28.41 14.16 -24.21
CA SER A 348 -29.45 13.61 -23.35
C SER A 348 -30.36 14.67 -22.73
N ASN A 349 -29.84 15.86 -22.43
CA ASN A 349 -30.66 16.98 -21.92
C ASN A 349 -31.49 17.66 -23.02
N TYR A 350 -31.10 17.53 -24.29
CA TYR A 350 -31.88 18.08 -25.41
C TYR A 350 -33.09 17.20 -25.76
N THR A 351 -32.94 15.89 -25.66
CA THR A 351 -34.06 14.93 -25.87
C THR A 351 -35.06 14.89 -24.70
N ALA A 352 -34.65 15.22 -23.48
CA ALA A 352 -35.56 15.28 -22.31
C ALA A 352 -36.40 16.55 -22.22
N ARG A 353 -36.18 17.56 -23.11
CA ARG A 353 -36.99 18.81 -23.19
C ARG A 353 -37.97 18.84 -24.36
N LEU A 354 -38.02 17.78 -25.16
CA LEU A 354 -38.93 17.68 -26.32
C LEU A 354 -39.98 16.58 -26.17
N ASN A 355 -40.06 15.94 -25.02
CA ASN A 355 -41.16 15.06 -24.58
C ASN A 355 -41.72 15.61 -23.25
#